data_5e9ffce608923aeec5a34694c899559a
#
_entry.id   5e9ffce608923aeec5a34694c899559a
#
_cell.length_a   1.000
_cell.length_b   1.000
_cell.length_c   1.000
_cell.angle_alpha   90.00
_cell.angle_beta   90.00
_cell.angle_gamma   90.00
#
_symmetry.space_group_name_H-M   'P 1'
#
loop_
_entity.id
_entity.type
_entity.pdbx_description
1 polymer ?
#
loop_
_entity_poly.entity_id
_entity_poly.type
_entity_poly.pdbx_seq_one_letter_code
_entity_poly.pdbx_strand_id
1 'polypeptide(L)'
;MHPSNHPHLHFEPYELFWQPTEASKPVKAHGELYTSEAFIEAHCDLQDSPGEPGCDLQRVVVGLMFASDGTQLSAFSTAKLWPIYLAMGNKSKDRRSKPSCQAFEHIAYLETLPDAFKAFATEHLGGKGLNGAFMAHCHREIYNAQWEIILDDEFLEAYEHGIVIMCCNGIWHCFYPHIFTYSADYKENFEIILIASIHNLGRCPCPCCLIPLDCVSNMGMHQDMTQRRTLARIDDVKWCNRVETAHEKIYEQGYVVDSMAVEDLLQEDSLVPTAV
;
A
#
# COMPACT_ATOMS: atom_id res chain seq x y z
N MET A 1 13.03 -3.95 -17.44
CA MET A 1 11.84 -3.47 -18.21
C MET A 1 11.90 -4.07 -19.62
N HIS A 2 10.80 -4.70 -20.08
CA HIS A 2 10.78 -5.29 -21.41
C HIS A 2 10.88 -4.20 -22.48
N PRO A 3 11.75 -4.29 -23.52
CA PRO A 3 11.98 -3.23 -24.50
C PRO A 3 10.74 -2.74 -25.24
N SER A 4 9.74 -3.60 -25.45
CA SER A 4 8.47 -3.24 -26.09
C SER A 4 7.59 -2.29 -25.28
N ASN A 5 7.88 -2.08 -24.00
CA ASN A 5 7.08 -1.26 -23.10
C ASN A 5 7.52 0.21 -23.06
N HIS A 6 8.80 0.47 -23.40
CA HIS A 6 9.38 1.80 -23.30
C HIS A 6 8.65 2.89 -24.13
N PRO A 7 8.27 2.67 -25.39
CA PRO A 7 7.63 3.71 -26.21
C PRO A 7 6.26 4.18 -25.67
N HIS A 8 5.77 3.52 -24.62
CA HIS A 8 4.43 3.76 -24.05
C HIS A 8 4.49 4.22 -22.59
N LEU A 9 5.67 4.59 -22.11
CA LEU A 9 5.85 5.18 -20.79
C LEU A 9 5.73 6.70 -20.88
N HIS A 10 4.91 7.26 -20.01
CA HIS A 10 4.83 8.69 -19.79
C HIS A 10 5.80 9.08 -18.69
N PHE A 11 6.84 9.83 -19.04
CA PHE A 11 7.88 10.28 -18.10
C PHE A 11 7.50 11.57 -17.40
N GLU A 12 6.69 12.38 -18.05
CA GLU A 12 6.20 13.64 -17.51
C GLU A 12 4.68 13.57 -17.33
N PRO A 13 4.16 13.98 -16.15
CA PRO A 13 2.73 14.07 -15.94
C PRO A 13 2.14 15.29 -16.64
N TYR A 14 0.82 15.27 -16.81
CA TYR A 14 0.08 16.42 -17.34
C TYR A 14 -1.34 16.42 -16.80
N GLU A 15 -1.97 17.58 -16.76
CA GLU A 15 -3.38 17.71 -16.44
C GLU A 15 -4.22 17.50 -17.69
N LEU A 16 -5.26 16.69 -17.54
CA LEU A 16 -6.22 16.41 -18.60
C LEU A 16 -7.53 17.16 -18.35
N PHE A 17 -7.95 17.97 -19.34
CA PHE A 17 -9.22 18.70 -19.28
C PHE A 17 -10.13 18.28 -20.41
N TRP A 18 -11.41 18.15 -20.09
CA TRP A 18 -12.48 17.91 -21.04
C TRP A 18 -13.29 19.20 -21.23
N GLN A 19 -13.46 19.62 -22.47
CA GLN A 19 -14.22 20.78 -22.85
C GLN A 19 -15.09 20.44 -24.06
N PRO A 20 -16.40 20.17 -23.84
CA PRO A 20 -17.28 19.69 -24.93
C PRO A 20 -17.53 20.72 -26.02
N THR A 21 -17.48 22.01 -25.70
CA THR A 21 -17.61 23.13 -26.64
C THR A 21 -16.69 24.27 -26.22
N GLU A 22 -16.29 25.14 -27.12
CA GLU A 22 -15.47 26.32 -26.82
C GLU A 22 -16.09 27.25 -25.77
N ALA A 23 -17.45 27.28 -25.70
CA ALA A 23 -18.18 28.10 -24.74
C ALA A 23 -18.30 27.44 -23.34
N SER A 24 -17.97 26.15 -23.21
CA SER A 24 -18.04 25.43 -21.94
C SER A 24 -16.80 25.71 -21.11
N LYS A 25 -16.94 25.69 -19.78
CA LYS A 25 -15.76 25.68 -18.88
C LYS A 25 -15.06 24.32 -18.97
N PRO A 26 -13.72 24.30 -19.08
CA PRO A 26 -12.95 23.08 -18.99
C PRO A 26 -13.20 22.39 -17.65
N VAL A 27 -13.38 21.09 -17.66
CA VAL A 27 -13.52 20.27 -16.46
C VAL A 27 -12.34 19.31 -16.41
N LYS A 28 -11.66 19.23 -15.26
CA LYS A 28 -10.54 18.31 -15.06
C LYS A 28 -11.06 16.88 -15.24
N ALA A 29 -10.46 16.14 -16.15
CA ALA A 29 -10.78 14.74 -16.40
C ALA A 29 -9.81 13.84 -15.64
N HIS A 30 -10.36 12.87 -14.95
CA HIS A 30 -9.57 11.85 -14.23
C HIS A 30 -9.46 10.61 -15.13
N GLY A 31 -8.26 10.25 -15.51
CA GLY A 31 -8.03 9.17 -16.47
C GLY A 31 -6.95 8.20 -16.03
N GLU A 32 -5.72 8.59 -16.18
CA GLU A 32 -4.55 7.76 -15.92
C GLU A 32 -3.85 8.16 -14.61
N LEU A 33 -3.00 7.28 -14.07
CA LEU A 33 -2.24 7.60 -12.86
C LEU A 33 -1.37 8.85 -13.07
N TYR A 34 -0.66 8.91 -14.18
CA TYR A 34 0.22 10.06 -14.52
C TYR A 34 -0.52 11.37 -14.83
N THR A 35 -1.87 11.37 -14.83
CA THR A 35 -2.71 12.59 -14.88
C THR A 35 -3.38 12.90 -13.54
N SER A 36 -3.09 12.11 -12.49
CA SER A 36 -3.62 12.33 -11.15
C SER A 36 -2.87 13.44 -10.42
N GLU A 37 -3.56 14.09 -9.49
CA GLU A 37 -3.00 15.13 -8.65
C GLU A 37 -1.81 14.60 -7.84
N ALA A 38 -1.95 13.43 -7.23
CA ALA A 38 -0.88 12.80 -6.45
C ALA A 38 0.38 12.51 -7.27
N PHE A 39 0.23 12.09 -8.54
CA PHE A 39 1.40 11.84 -9.39
C PHE A 39 2.07 13.15 -9.84
N ILE A 40 1.28 14.17 -10.14
CA ILE A 40 1.79 15.51 -10.49
C ILE A 40 2.54 16.11 -9.30
N GLU A 41 1.99 16.01 -8.10
CA GLU A 41 2.61 16.46 -6.85
C GLU A 41 3.94 15.74 -6.60
N ALA A 42 3.96 14.41 -6.64
CA ALA A 42 5.20 13.63 -6.49
C ALA A 42 6.26 13.98 -7.54
N HIS A 43 5.83 14.27 -8.77
CA HIS A 43 6.76 14.74 -9.81
C HIS A 43 7.33 16.13 -9.49
N CYS A 44 6.49 17.08 -9.08
CA CYS A 44 6.93 18.40 -8.69
C CYS A 44 7.91 18.34 -7.51
N ASP A 45 7.57 17.61 -6.46
CA ASP A 45 8.40 17.42 -5.28
C ASP A 45 9.78 16.84 -5.65
N LEU A 46 9.80 15.84 -6.55
CA LEU A 46 11.03 15.28 -7.06
C LEU A 46 11.85 16.32 -7.84
N GLN A 47 11.22 17.12 -8.72
CA GLN A 47 11.94 18.14 -9.49
C GLN A 47 12.48 19.27 -8.60
N ASP A 48 11.75 19.64 -7.54
CA ASP A 48 12.12 20.70 -6.59
C ASP A 48 13.15 20.22 -5.56
N SER A 49 13.30 18.92 -5.34
CA SER A 49 14.30 18.36 -4.44
C SER A 49 15.73 18.56 -4.98
N PRO A 50 16.74 18.59 -4.12
CA PRO A 50 18.15 18.57 -4.56
C PRO A 50 18.41 17.36 -5.46
N GLY A 51 19.14 17.58 -6.56
CA GLY A 51 19.58 16.48 -7.42
C GLY A 51 20.72 15.67 -6.80
N GLU A 52 20.89 14.43 -7.24
CA GLU A 52 21.99 13.59 -6.81
C GLU A 52 23.35 14.18 -7.26
N PRO A 53 24.35 14.22 -6.39
CA PRO A 53 25.66 14.77 -6.72
C PRO A 53 26.28 14.09 -7.94
N GLY A 54 26.54 14.87 -8.99
CA GLY A 54 27.16 14.36 -10.22
C GLY A 54 26.21 13.69 -11.19
N CYS A 55 24.89 13.79 -10.98
CA CYS A 55 23.87 13.26 -11.88
C CYS A 55 23.00 14.39 -12.47
N ASP A 56 23.22 14.72 -13.75
CA ASP A 56 22.43 15.70 -14.50
C ASP A 56 21.34 15.04 -15.37
N LEU A 57 20.99 13.81 -15.11
CA LEU A 57 19.99 13.08 -15.87
C LEU A 57 18.58 13.55 -15.57
N GLN A 58 17.68 13.41 -16.55
CA GLN A 58 16.26 13.64 -16.33
C GLN A 58 15.75 12.69 -15.23
N ARG A 59 15.16 13.28 -14.18
CA ARG A 59 14.55 12.55 -13.06
C ARG A 59 13.11 12.21 -13.40
N VAL A 60 12.74 10.96 -13.20
CA VAL A 60 11.44 10.43 -13.59
C VAL A 60 10.81 9.67 -12.43
N VAL A 61 9.61 10.05 -12.04
CA VAL A 61 8.79 9.26 -11.09
C VAL A 61 8.27 8.02 -11.79
N VAL A 62 8.54 6.85 -11.21
CA VAL A 62 7.94 5.57 -11.63
C VAL A 62 6.81 5.22 -10.68
N GLY A 63 5.57 5.35 -11.14
CA GLY A 63 4.40 5.00 -10.33
C GLY A 63 4.23 3.48 -10.27
N LEU A 64 4.47 2.92 -9.09
CA LEU A 64 4.25 1.51 -8.82
C LEU A 64 2.80 1.27 -8.41
N MET A 65 2.18 0.30 -9.06
CA MET A 65 0.81 -0.14 -8.79
C MET A 65 0.85 -1.63 -8.44
N PHE A 66 0.76 -1.92 -7.15
CA PHE A 66 0.68 -3.29 -6.68
C PHE A 66 -0.75 -3.82 -6.72
N ALA A 67 -0.87 -5.11 -6.89
CA ALA A 67 -2.13 -5.84 -6.76
C ALA A 67 -1.88 -7.23 -6.18
N SER A 68 -2.74 -7.67 -5.29
CA SER A 68 -2.75 -9.05 -4.81
C SER A 68 -4.16 -9.61 -4.75
N ASP A 69 -4.28 -10.93 -4.87
CA ASP A 69 -5.55 -11.64 -4.73
C ASP A 69 -5.29 -13.09 -4.34
N GLY A 70 -5.82 -13.48 -3.18
CA GLY A 70 -5.69 -14.84 -2.68
C GLY A 70 -6.45 -15.85 -3.54
N THR A 71 -5.76 -16.60 -4.36
CA THR A 71 -6.35 -17.57 -5.29
C THR A 71 -6.32 -18.98 -4.73
N GLN A 72 -7.48 -19.64 -4.69
CA GLN A 72 -7.58 -21.05 -4.34
C GLN A 72 -7.13 -21.93 -5.52
N LEU A 73 -6.13 -22.80 -5.29
CA LEU A 73 -5.53 -23.61 -6.35
C LEU A 73 -6.41 -24.71 -6.88
N SER A 74 -7.35 -25.22 -6.09
CA SER A 74 -8.32 -26.21 -6.53
C SER A 74 -9.59 -26.16 -5.73
N ALA A 75 -10.70 -26.61 -6.32
CA ALA A 75 -12.00 -26.65 -5.66
C ALA A 75 -12.08 -27.61 -4.45
N PHE A 76 -11.15 -28.55 -4.35
CA PHE A 76 -11.12 -29.60 -3.31
C PHE A 76 -9.93 -29.51 -2.35
N SER A 77 -9.07 -28.48 -2.49
CA SER A 77 -7.88 -28.29 -1.68
C SER A 77 -8.00 -27.00 -0.85
N THR A 78 -7.43 -27.00 0.34
CA THR A 78 -7.23 -25.80 1.16
C THR A 78 -6.01 -24.99 0.71
N ALA A 79 -5.25 -25.50 -0.26
CA ALA A 79 -4.06 -24.82 -0.77
C ALA A 79 -4.45 -23.54 -1.50
N LYS A 80 -3.85 -22.44 -1.05
CA LYS A 80 -4.01 -21.11 -1.62
C LYS A 80 -2.67 -20.61 -2.09
N LEU A 81 -2.66 -19.84 -3.16
CA LEU A 81 -1.56 -18.99 -3.55
C LEU A 81 -1.99 -17.54 -3.37
N TRP A 82 -1.06 -16.72 -2.95
CA TRP A 82 -1.30 -15.30 -2.77
C TRP A 82 -0.26 -14.49 -3.55
N PRO A 83 -0.45 -14.39 -4.88
CA PRO A 83 0.49 -13.69 -5.74
C PRO A 83 0.41 -12.18 -5.54
N ILE A 84 1.57 -11.52 -5.64
CA ILE A 84 1.68 -10.07 -5.79
C ILE A 84 2.07 -9.76 -7.22
N TYR A 85 1.34 -8.85 -7.81
CA TYR A 85 1.59 -8.32 -9.14
C TYR A 85 1.98 -6.86 -9.06
N LEU A 86 2.87 -6.45 -9.95
CA LEU A 86 3.31 -5.07 -10.11
C LEU A 86 3.04 -4.58 -11.52
N ALA A 87 2.43 -3.42 -11.63
CA ALA A 87 2.30 -2.69 -12.89
C ALA A 87 2.88 -1.27 -12.76
N MET A 88 3.36 -0.73 -13.88
CA MET A 88 3.82 0.65 -13.94
C MET A 88 2.66 1.59 -14.28
N GLY A 89 2.36 2.52 -13.39
CA GLY A 89 1.34 3.54 -13.57
C GLY A 89 1.65 4.56 -14.66
N ASN A 90 2.92 4.65 -15.08
CA ASN A 90 3.35 5.45 -16.23
C ASN A 90 2.83 4.92 -17.58
N LYS A 91 2.25 3.71 -17.62
CA LYS A 91 1.58 3.17 -18.81
C LYS A 91 0.09 3.46 -18.75
N SER A 92 -0.53 3.70 -19.91
CA SER A 92 -1.98 3.88 -19.98
C SER A 92 -2.73 2.62 -19.57
N LYS A 93 -3.93 2.77 -19.01
CA LYS A 93 -4.82 1.66 -18.65
C LYS A 93 -5.15 0.77 -19.83
N ASP A 94 -5.28 1.34 -21.03
CA ASP A 94 -5.51 0.57 -22.26
C ASP A 94 -4.37 -0.41 -22.57
N ARG A 95 -3.15 -0.05 -22.19
CA ARG A 95 -1.99 -0.94 -22.31
C ARG A 95 -1.96 -1.95 -21.17
N ARG A 96 -2.22 -1.49 -19.95
CA ARG A 96 -2.22 -2.37 -18.76
C ARG A 96 -3.31 -3.45 -18.84
N SER A 97 -4.47 -3.14 -19.43
CA SER A 97 -5.58 -4.09 -19.55
C SER A 97 -5.42 -5.15 -20.64
N LYS A 98 -4.45 -5.00 -21.55
CA LYS A 98 -4.23 -5.96 -22.65
C LYS A 98 -3.27 -7.06 -22.21
N PRO A 99 -3.70 -8.33 -22.15
CA PRO A 99 -2.83 -9.46 -21.78
C PRO A 99 -1.58 -9.58 -22.64
N SER A 100 -1.71 -9.26 -23.96
CA SER A 100 -0.59 -9.27 -24.89
C SER A 100 0.51 -8.25 -24.60
N CYS A 101 0.22 -7.25 -23.78
CA CYS A 101 1.19 -6.22 -23.38
C CYS A 101 2.03 -6.63 -22.17
N GLN A 102 1.70 -7.73 -21.49
CA GLN A 102 2.41 -8.24 -20.30
C GLN A 102 2.79 -7.10 -19.35
N ALA A 103 1.80 -6.26 -19.02
CA ALA A 103 2.03 -5.04 -18.26
C ALA A 103 2.04 -5.26 -16.76
N PHE A 104 1.53 -6.40 -16.29
CA PHE A 104 1.60 -6.86 -14.92
C PHE A 104 2.69 -7.93 -14.83
N GLU A 105 3.63 -7.71 -13.94
CA GLU A 105 4.68 -8.65 -13.63
C GLU A 105 4.38 -9.30 -12.28
N HIS A 106 4.47 -10.63 -12.22
CA HIS A 106 4.38 -11.36 -10.96
C HIS A 106 5.74 -11.22 -10.24
N ILE A 107 5.72 -10.67 -9.03
CA ILE A 107 6.96 -10.34 -8.30
C ILE A 107 7.19 -11.26 -7.10
N ALA A 108 6.14 -11.70 -6.42
CA ALA A 108 6.25 -12.54 -5.23
C ALA A 108 4.98 -13.36 -4.99
N TYR A 109 5.12 -14.37 -4.14
CA TYR A 109 4.01 -15.04 -3.47
C TYR A 109 4.10 -14.75 -1.98
N LEU A 110 3.00 -14.30 -1.39
CA LEU A 110 2.89 -14.16 0.05
C LEU A 110 2.59 -15.53 0.67
N GLU A 111 3.34 -15.87 1.69
CA GLU A 111 3.11 -17.06 2.50
C GLU A 111 2.16 -16.75 3.66
N THR A 112 1.40 -17.74 4.05
CA THR A 112 0.56 -17.70 5.25
C THR A 112 1.20 -18.52 6.36
N LEU A 113 0.77 -18.29 7.60
CA LEU A 113 1.23 -19.12 8.72
C LEU A 113 1.00 -20.61 8.43
N PRO A 114 2.02 -21.47 8.62
CA PRO A 114 1.88 -22.91 8.41
C PRO A 114 0.83 -23.51 9.34
N ASP A 115 0.15 -24.57 8.91
CA ASP A 115 -0.84 -25.29 9.73
C ASP A 115 -0.26 -25.77 11.07
N ALA A 116 1.03 -26.13 11.08
CA ALA A 116 1.76 -26.54 12.28
C ALA A 116 2.00 -25.40 13.30
N PHE A 117 1.87 -24.13 12.89
CA PHE A 117 2.16 -22.99 13.76
C PHE A 117 1.27 -22.98 15.01
N LYS A 118 0.00 -23.32 14.88
CA LYS A 118 -0.92 -23.36 16.03
C LYS A 118 -0.51 -24.40 17.07
N ALA A 119 -0.03 -25.57 16.65
CA ALA A 119 0.47 -26.60 17.55
C ALA A 119 1.77 -26.14 18.23
N PHE A 120 2.69 -25.57 17.47
CA PHE A 120 3.92 -24.99 17.97
C PHE A 120 3.65 -23.90 19.04
N ALA A 121 2.79 -22.95 18.74
CA ALA A 121 2.42 -21.88 19.65
C ALA A 121 1.72 -22.40 20.92
N THR A 122 0.87 -23.44 20.80
CA THR A 122 0.23 -24.10 21.95
C THR A 122 1.27 -24.69 22.90
N GLU A 123 2.26 -25.37 22.36
CA GLU A 123 3.34 -25.99 23.15
C GLU A 123 4.18 -24.95 23.89
N HIS A 124 4.61 -23.89 23.18
CA HIS A 124 5.52 -22.87 23.71
C HIS A 124 4.84 -21.89 24.69
N LEU A 125 3.58 -21.57 24.47
CA LEU A 125 2.83 -20.65 25.36
C LEU A 125 2.03 -21.41 26.44
N GLY A 126 2.17 -22.72 26.55
CA GLY A 126 1.45 -23.53 27.54
C GLY A 126 -0.08 -23.41 27.40
N GLY A 127 -0.59 -23.16 26.19
CA GLY A 127 -2.02 -22.98 25.91
C GLY A 127 -2.60 -21.63 26.34
N LYS A 128 -1.81 -20.75 26.92
CA LYS A 128 -2.26 -19.40 27.34
C LYS A 128 -2.15 -18.42 26.20
N GLY A 129 -3.18 -17.60 26.02
CA GLY A 129 -3.17 -16.50 25.04
C GLY A 129 -3.43 -16.91 23.57
N LEU A 130 -3.64 -18.18 23.28
CA LEU A 130 -3.99 -18.67 21.96
C LEU A 130 -5.47 -18.44 21.64
N ASN A 131 -5.80 -17.19 21.38
CA ASN A 131 -7.14 -16.78 20.91
C ASN A 131 -7.08 -16.30 19.46
N GLY A 132 -8.23 -15.90 18.94
CA GLY A 132 -8.33 -15.36 17.59
C GLY A 132 -7.54 -14.09 17.37
N ALA A 133 -7.41 -13.24 18.40
CA ALA A 133 -6.65 -11.99 18.34
C ALA A 133 -5.16 -12.25 18.21
N PHE A 134 -4.62 -13.20 18.96
CA PHE A 134 -3.22 -13.62 18.83
C PHE A 134 -2.92 -14.18 17.44
N MET A 135 -3.77 -15.07 16.92
CA MET A 135 -3.56 -15.63 15.58
C MET A 135 -3.64 -14.56 14.50
N ALA A 136 -4.58 -13.61 14.61
CA ALA A 136 -4.67 -12.49 13.68
C ALA A 136 -3.45 -11.56 13.76
N HIS A 137 -2.90 -11.37 14.95
CA HIS A 137 -1.65 -10.62 15.14
C HIS A 137 -0.48 -11.33 14.45
N CYS A 138 -0.28 -12.63 14.68
CA CYS A 138 0.78 -13.41 14.02
C CYS A 138 0.64 -13.40 12.48
N HIS A 139 -0.59 -13.43 11.95
CA HIS A 139 -0.81 -13.30 10.51
C HIS A 139 -0.37 -11.94 9.98
N ARG A 140 -0.62 -10.85 10.71
CA ARG A 140 -0.13 -9.50 10.34
C ARG A 140 1.39 -9.40 10.42
N GLU A 141 1.99 -9.92 11.46
CA GLU A 141 3.44 -9.94 11.64
C GLU A 141 4.15 -10.63 10.45
N ILE A 142 3.73 -11.86 10.08
CA ILE A 142 4.32 -12.55 8.93
C ILE A 142 4.05 -11.82 7.61
N TYR A 143 2.87 -11.19 7.49
CA TYR A 143 2.52 -10.43 6.30
C TYR A 143 3.45 -9.22 6.12
N ASN A 144 3.66 -8.44 7.18
CA ASN A 144 4.50 -7.25 7.13
C ASN A 144 5.98 -7.60 6.99
N ALA A 145 6.48 -8.63 7.67
CA ALA A 145 7.85 -9.12 7.50
C ALA A 145 8.17 -9.52 6.04
N GLN A 146 7.19 -9.97 5.29
CA GLN A 146 7.37 -10.26 3.86
C GLN A 146 7.48 -8.99 3.00
N TRP A 147 6.80 -7.91 3.41
CA TRP A 147 6.95 -6.61 2.75
C TRP A 147 8.35 -6.02 2.98
N GLU A 148 8.96 -6.18 4.14
CA GLU A 148 10.35 -5.79 4.39
C GLU A 148 11.33 -6.50 3.45
N ILE A 149 11.05 -7.77 3.08
CA ILE A 149 11.85 -8.51 2.11
C ILE A 149 11.63 -7.99 0.67
N ILE A 150 10.40 -7.57 0.35
CA ILE A 150 10.05 -7.06 -0.99
C ILE A 150 10.57 -5.63 -1.19
N LEU A 151 10.51 -4.82 -0.14
CA LEU A 151 10.99 -3.43 -0.10
C LEU A 151 12.38 -3.41 0.56
N ASP A 152 13.32 -4.15 -0.01
CA ASP A 152 14.67 -4.32 0.49
C ASP A 152 15.52 -3.04 0.40
N ASP A 153 16.76 -3.12 0.90
CA ASP A 153 17.70 -2.00 0.90
C ASP A 153 17.96 -1.46 -0.53
N GLU A 154 17.95 -2.32 -1.57
CA GLU A 154 18.12 -1.87 -2.96
C GLU A 154 16.91 -1.06 -3.44
N PHE A 155 15.72 -1.45 -3.02
CA PHE A 155 14.51 -0.67 -3.30
C PHE A 155 14.53 0.68 -2.58
N LEU A 156 14.91 0.70 -1.30
CA LEU A 156 14.99 1.93 -0.50
C LEU A 156 16.04 2.90 -1.08
N GLU A 157 17.20 2.39 -1.48
CA GLU A 157 18.22 3.18 -2.17
C GLU A 157 17.69 3.77 -3.48
N ALA A 158 16.95 2.97 -4.28
CA ALA A 158 16.35 3.45 -5.51
C ALA A 158 15.21 4.47 -5.25
N TYR A 159 14.50 4.33 -4.14
CA TYR A 159 13.44 5.25 -3.72
C TYR A 159 14.02 6.63 -3.34
N GLU A 160 15.11 6.66 -2.57
CA GLU A 160 15.74 7.88 -2.07
C GLU A 160 16.64 8.56 -3.12
N HIS A 161 17.48 7.77 -3.80
CA HIS A 161 18.55 8.29 -4.67
C HIS A 161 18.29 8.04 -6.16
N GLY A 162 17.26 7.32 -6.49
CA GLY A 162 16.93 6.94 -7.86
C GLY A 162 17.85 5.84 -8.42
N ILE A 163 17.41 5.24 -9.49
CA ILE A 163 18.17 4.23 -10.23
C ILE A 163 18.41 4.69 -11.67
N VAL A 164 19.67 4.69 -12.09
CA VAL A 164 20.07 5.12 -13.44
C VAL A 164 19.89 3.96 -14.41
N ILE A 165 19.00 4.13 -15.39
CA ILE A 165 18.69 3.10 -16.39
C ILE A 165 18.81 3.70 -17.81
N MET A 166 19.50 2.99 -18.68
CA MET A 166 19.47 3.29 -20.11
C MET A 166 18.18 2.74 -20.73
N CYS A 167 17.38 3.63 -21.29
CA CYS A 167 16.17 3.25 -21.98
C CYS A 167 16.46 2.66 -23.38
N CYS A 168 15.49 1.97 -23.96
CA CYS A 168 15.68 1.33 -25.27
C CYS A 168 15.89 2.32 -26.44
N ASN A 169 15.63 3.61 -26.23
CA ASN A 169 15.97 4.70 -27.17
C ASN A 169 17.43 5.16 -27.02
N GLY A 170 18.23 4.55 -26.16
CA GLY A 170 19.63 4.93 -25.89
C GLY A 170 19.80 6.13 -24.97
N ILE A 171 18.72 6.67 -24.36
CA ILE A 171 18.78 7.80 -23.46
C ILE A 171 18.79 7.29 -22.00
N TRP A 172 19.70 7.84 -21.19
CA TRP A 172 19.77 7.56 -19.76
C TRP A 172 18.81 8.44 -18.98
N HIS A 173 18.13 7.88 -17.98
CA HIS A 173 17.28 8.58 -17.05
C HIS A 173 17.56 8.09 -15.63
N CYS A 174 17.25 8.92 -14.64
CA CYS A 174 17.25 8.56 -13.24
C CYS A 174 15.79 8.32 -12.79
N PHE A 175 15.46 7.09 -12.45
CA PHE A 175 14.11 6.68 -12.10
C PHE A 175 13.95 6.56 -10.59
N TYR A 176 12.89 7.18 -10.06
CA TYR A 176 12.51 7.16 -8.64
C TYR A 176 11.21 6.37 -8.50
N PRO A 177 11.23 5.15 -7.94
CA PRO A 177 10.03 4.35 -7.73
C PRO A 177 9.17 4.94 -6.59
N HIS A 178 7.88 5.13 -6.83
CA HIS A 178 6.91 5.57 -5.84
C HIS A 178 5.71 4.63 -5.83
N ILE A 179 5.30 4.15 -4.67
CA ILE A 179 4.11 3.30 -4.52
C ILE A 179 2.88 4.20 -4.49
N PHE A 180 2.02 4.10 -5.51
CA PHE A 180 0.80 4.90 -5.60
C PHE A 180 -0.46 4.13 -5.22
N THR A 181 -0.52 2.86 -5.57
CA THR A 181 -1.73 2.07 -5.32
C THR A 181 -1.38 0.65 -4.91
N TYR A 182 -2.16 0.14 -4.00
CA TYR A 182 -2.24 -1.28 -3.71
C TYR A 182 -3.69 -1.74 -3.88
N SER A 183 -3.93 -2.63 -4.82
CA SER A 183 -5.25 -3.19 -5.10
C SER A 183 -5.35 -4.59 -4.51
N ALA A 184 -6.17 -4.73 -3.47
CA ALA A 184 -6.40 -5.98 -2.77
C ALA A 184 -7.86 -6.07 -2.33
N ASP A 185 -8.30 -7.24 -1.90
CA ASP A 185 -9.63 -7.37 -1.32
C ASP A 185 -9.73 -6.60 0.02
N TYR A 186 -10.96 -6.43 0.52
CA TYR A 186 -11.19 -5.66 1.74
C TYR A 186 -10.43 -6.21 2.95
N LYS A 187 -10.34 -7.53 3.07
CA LYS A 187 -9.67 -8.18 4.20
C LYS A 187 -8.15 -7.97 4.13
N GLU A 188 -7.56 -8.13 2.97
CA GLU A 188 -6.14 -7.92 2.73
C GLU A 188 -5.75 -6.47 3.00
N ASN A 189 -6.55 -5.50 2.55
CA ASN A 189 -6.30 -4.08 2.78
C ASN A 189 -6.14 -3.74 4.27
N PHE A 190 -6.93 -4.36 5.16
CA PHE A 190 -6.80 -4.11 6.60
C PHE A 190 -5.55 -4.73 7.20
N GLU A 191 -5.09 -5.85 6.68
CA GLU A 191 -3.84 -6.47 7.11
C GLU A 191 -2.63 -5.65 6.69
N ILE A 192 -2.68 -5.04 5.51
CA ILE A 192 -1.62 -4.19 4.96
C ILE A 192 -1.52 -2.84 5.68
N ILE A 193 -2.66 -2.19 5.90
CA ILE A 193 -2.70 -0.81 6.44
C ILE A 193 -2.65 -0.81 7.97
N LEU A 194 -2.55 -1.99 8.58
CA LEU A 194 -2.44 -2.16 10.04
C LEU A 194 -3.55 -1.48 10.83
N ILE A 195 -4.78 -1.61 10.35
CA ILE A 195 -5.96 -1.15 11.07
C ILE A 195 -6.91 -2.29 11.40
N ALA A 196 -7.65 -2.15 12.49
CA ALA A 196 -8.69 -3.10 12.85
C ALA A 196 -9.87 -3.01 11.88
N SER A 197 -10.23 -4.14 11.27
CA SER A 197 -11.39 -4.22 10.38
C SER A 197 -12.71 -4.05 11.16
N ILE A 198 -13.81 -3.86 10.44
CA ILE A 198 -15.16 -3.80 11.03
C ILE A 198 -15.46 -5.07 11.84
N HIS A 199 -15.00 -6.24 11.39
CA HIS A 199 -15.17 -7.51 12.10
C HIS A 199 -14.40 -7.58 13.43
N ASN A 200 -13.35 -6.77 13.58
CA ASN A 200 -12.56 -6.65 14.78
C ASN A 200 -12.91 -5.39 15.59
N LEU A 201 -14.15 -4.94 15.53
CA LEU A 201 -14.66 -3.78 16.24
C LEU A 201 -13.95 -2.45 15.92
N GLY A 202 -13.35 -2.35 14.74
CA GLY A 202 -12.73 -1.12 14.27
C GLY A 202 -13.73 0.05 14.28
N ARG A 203 -13.37 1.14 14.95
CA ARG A 203 -14.20 2.34 15.04
C ARG A 203 -14.15 3.19 13.79
N CYS A 204 -12.99 3.21 13.13
CA CYS A 204 -12.71 3.95 11.91
C CYS A 204 -12.37 2.97 10.78
N PRO A 205 -13.39 2.47 10.03
CA PRO A 205 -13.21 1.37 9.10
C PRO A 205 -12.58 1.76 7.76
N CYS A 206 -12.32 3.04 7.54
CA CYS A 206 -11.70 3.50 6.30
C CYS A 206 -10.17 3.40 6.37
N PRO A 207 -9.50 2.80 5.38
CA PRO A 207 -8.04 2.78 5.34
C PRO A 207 -7.41 4.17 5.13
N CYS A 208 -8.14 5.09 4.51
CA CYS A 208 -7.62 6.40 4.15
C CYS A 208 -7.97 7.52 5.14
N CYS A 209 -8.95 7.32 6.03
CA CYS A 209 -9.40 8.39 6.94
C CYS A 209 -9.96 7.85 8.26
N LEU A 210 -10.04 8.74 9.25
CA LEU A 210 -10.55 8.46 10.60
C LEU A 210 -12.07 8.73 10.73
N ILE A 211 -12.83 8.59 9.65
CA ILE A 211 -14.29 8.72 9.72
C ILE A 211 -14.86 7.56 10.55
N PRO A 212 -15.64 7.86 11.59
CA PRO A 212 -16.27 6.85 12.44
C PRO A 212 -17.25 5.97 11.67
N LEU A 213 -17.41 4.73 12.12
CA LEU A 213 -18.28 3.72 11.50
C LEU A 213 -19.73 4.19 11.36
N ASP A 214 -20.28 4.90 12.35
CA ASP A 214 -21.63 5.43 12.33
C ASP A 214 -21.85 6.55 11.31
N CYS A 215 -20.77 7.20 10.87
CA CYS A 215 -20.77 8.23 9.83
C CYS A 215 -20.60 7.69 8.40
N VAL A 216 -20.34 6.39 8.22
CA VAL A 216 -20.14 5.77 6.89
C VAL A 216 -21.39 5.91 6.00
N SER A 217 -22.58 5.95 6.58
CA SER A 217 -23.83 6.19 5.85
C SER A 217 -23.90 7.54 5.12
N ASN A 218 -23.06 8.51 5.51
CA ASN A 218 -22.98 9.83 4.89
C ASN A 218 -22.02 9.87 3.70
N MET A 219 -21.48 8.73 3.29
CA MET A 219 -20.51 8.63 2.21
C MET A 219 -21.01 9.28 0.91
N GLY A 220 -20.18 10.15 0.33
CA GLY A 220 -20.48 10.86 -0.92
C GLY A 220 -21.22 12.18 -0.74
N MET A 221 -21.68 12.54 0.46
CA MET A 221 -22.19 13.88 0.72
C MET A 221 -21.04 14.89 0.75
N HIS A 222 -21.31 16.13 0.35
CA HIS A 222 -20.29 17.19 0.32
C HIS A 222 -19.56 17.37 1.67
N GLN A 223 -20.31 17.32 2.76
CA GLN A 223 -19.76 17.47 4.11
C GLN A 223 -18.85 16.28 4.50
N ASP A 224 -19.26 15.06 4.16
CA ASP A 224 -18.46 13.85 4.35
C ASP A 224 -17.14 13.91 3.55
N MET A 225 -17.20 14.31 2.28
CA MET A 225 -16.00 14.45 1.44
C MET A 225 -15.01 15.47 2.01
N THR A 226 -15.49 16.55 2.60
CA THR A 226 -14.65 17.54 3.29
C THR A 226 -14.04 16.95 4.56
N GLN A 227 -14.82 16.26 5.38
CA GLN A 227 -14.35 15.60 6.60
C GLN A 227 -13.29 14.53 6.32
N ARG A 228 -13.44 13.75 5.24
CA ARG A 228 -12.43 12.73 4.85
C ARG A 228 -11.06 13.32 4.54
N ARG A 229 -11.01 14.53 4.01
CA ARG A 229 -9.74 15.24 3.77
C ARG A 229 -9.12 15.72 5.07
N THR A 230 -9.92 16.30 5.97
CA THR A 230 -9.42 16.82 7.27
C THR A 230 -9.07 15.71 8.26
N LEU A 231 -9.69 14.55 8.13
CA LEU A 231 -9.46 13.36 8.95
C LEU A 231 -8.67 12.29 8.18
N ALA A 232 -7.88 12.69 7.18
CA ALA A 232 -6.99 11.76 6.50
C ALA A 232 -6.08 11.06 7.52
N ARG A 233 -5.85 9.77 7.35
CA ARG A 233 -4.84 9.06 8.16
C ARG A 233 -3.47 9.60 7.80
N ILE A 234 -2.72 9.98 8.80
CA ILE A 234 -1.34 10.46 8.67
C ILE A 234 -0.49 9.54 9.51
N ASP A 235 0.54 9.02 8.89
CA ASP A 235 1.57 8.21 9.54
C ASP A 235 2.58 9.16 10.21
N ASP A 236 2.20 9.69 11.35
CA ASP A 236 2.98 10.64 12.12
C ASP A 236 3.69 9.97 13.31
N VAL A 237 4.63 10.70 13.91
CA VAL A 237 5.38 10.22 15.08
C VAL A 237 4.47 9.80 16.25
N LYS A 238 3.31 10.45 16.41
CA LYS A 238 2.36 10.10 17.45
C LYS A 238 1.71 8.74 17.18
N TRP A 239 1.39 8.47 15.92
CA TRP A 239 0.84 7.19 15.50
C TRP A 239 1.88 6.07 15.70
N CYS A 240 3.11 6.25 15.21
CA CYS A 240 4.21 5.31 15.37
C CYS A 240 4.46 4.99 16.86
N ASN A 241 4.61 6.00 17.72
CA ASN A 241 4.83 5.80 19.15
C ASN A 241 3.72 5.00 19.85
N ARG A 242 2.46 5.14 19.42
CA ARG A 242 1.35 4.37 19.99
C ARG A 242 1.45 2.89 19.62
N VAL A 243 1.77 2.60 18.36
CA VAL A 243 1.96 1.22 17.87
C VAL A 243 3.18 0.59 18.51
N GLU A 244 4.31 1.29 18.57
CA GLU A 244 5.53 0.81 19.22
C GLU A 244 5.31 0.53 20.71
N THR A 245 4.64 1.43 21.43
CA THR A 245 4.31 1.21 22.85
C THR A 245 3.40 -0.01 23.04
N ALA A 246 2.46 -0.24 22.14
CA ALA A 246 1.59 -1.41 22.18
C ALA A 246 2.38 -2.69 21.89
N HIS A 247 3.29 -2.65 20.95
CA HIS A 247 4.21 -3.73 20.60
C HIS A 247 5.14 -4.10 21.77
N GLU A 248 5.78 -3.11 22.40
CA GLU A 248 6.60 -3.30 23.62
C GLU A 248 5.81 -3.97 24.75
N LYS A 249 4.54 -3.55 24.99
CA LYS A 249 3.69 -4.19 26.00
C LYS A 249 3.51 -5.67 25.73
N ILE A 250 3.33 -6.07 24.46
CA ILE A 250 3.14 -7.47 24.11
C ILE A 250 4.44 -8.26 24.25
N TYR A 251 5.51 -7.79 23.64
CA TYR A 251 6.73 -8.57 23.46
C TYR A 251 7.71 -8.46 24.66
N GLU A 252 7.77 -7.32 25.32
CA GLU A 252 8.69 -7.11 26.43
C GLU A 252 8.02 -7.25 27.80
N GLN A 253 6.76 -6.79 27.91
CA GLN A 253 6.05 -6.81 29.18
C GLN A 253 5.09 -8.01 29.32
N GLY A 254 4.89 -8.81 28.25
CA GLY A 254 4.10 -10.04 28.27
C GLY A 254 2.58 -9.83 28.36
N TYR A 255 2.08 -8.67 27.95
CA TYR A 255 0.64 -8.45 27.86
C TYR A 255 0.02 -9.28 26.74
N VAL A 256 -1.22 -9.71 26.93
CA VAL A 256 -2.00 -10.36 25.87
C VAL A 256 -2.37 -9.33 24.82
N VAL A 257 -2.36 -9.74 23.55
CA VAL A 257 -2.60 -8.86 22.38
C VAL A 257 -3.90 -8.06 22.50
N ASP A 258 -4.97 -8.69 23.00
CA ASP A 258 -6.30 -8.08 23.20
C ASP A 258 -6.53 -7.61 24.66
N SER A 259 -5.46 -7.32 25.39
CA SER A 259 -5.58 -6.75 26.73
C SER A 259 -6.02 -5.29 26.69
N MET A 260 -6.77 -4.87 27.71
CA MET A 260 -7.22 -3.49 27.84
C MET A 260 -6.06 -2.48 27.76
N ALA A 261 -4.89 -2.83 28.31
CA ALA A 261 -3.70 -1.98 28.28
C ALA A 261 -3.10 -1.79 26.88
N VAL A 262 -3.36 -2.69 25.95
CA VAL A 262 -2.99 -2.60 24.52
C VAL A 262 -4.09 -1.89 23.74
N GLU A 263 -5.34 -2.29 23.94
CA GLU A 263 -6.50 -1.71 23.26
C GLU A 263 -6.68 -0.21 23.52
N ASP A 264 -6.44 0.25 24.76
CA ASP A 264 -6.53 1.68 25.13
C ASP A 264 -5.60 2.57 24.30
N LEU A 265 -4.50 2.03 23.78
CA LEU A 265 -3.57 2.75 22.92
C LEU A 265 -4.06 2.83 21.46
N LEU A 266 -4.79 1.83 20.98
CA LEU A 266 -4.99 1.58 19.55
C LEU A 266 -6.44 1.79 19.08
N GLN A 267 -7.42 1.53 19.95
CA GLN A 267 -8.82 1.41 19.58
C GLN A 267 -9.42 2.70 19.02
N GLU A 268 -8.97 3.87 19.48
CA GLU A 268 -9.53 5.17 19.06
C GLU A 268 -9.45 5.34 17.53
N ASP A 269 -8.31 5.03 16.94
CA ASP A 269 -8.04 5.17 15.51
C ASP A 269 -8.08 3.83 14.76
N SER A 270 -8.55 2.77 15.44
CA SER A 270 -8.60 1.40 14.89
C SER A 270 -7.23 0.89 14.46
N LEU A 271 -6.18 1.20 15.19
CA LEU A 271 -4.83 0.68 14.95
C LEU A 271 -4.71 -0.78 15.42
N VAL A 272 -3.66 -1.44 14.99
CA VAL A 272 -3.27 -2.80 15.45
C VAL A 272 -1.84 -2.77 15.98
N PRO A 273 -1.49 -3.68 16.92
CA PRO A 273 -0.18 -3.65 17.58
C PRO A 273 0.91 -4.34 16.74
N THR A 274 0.93 -4.13 15.45
CA THR A 274 1.97 -4.65 14.56
C THR A 274 2.89 -3.50 14.19
N ALA A 275 4.17 -3.61 14.52
CA ALA A 275 5.18 -2.64 14.13
C ALA A 275 5.54 -2.82 12.64
N VAL A 276 5.86 -1.73 11.98
CA VAL A 276 6.33 -1.67 10.60
C VAL A 276 7.73 -1.12 10.58
#